data_58ad2a7cb68a27c5aa4fb64a178114f8
#
_entry.id   58ad2a7cb68a27c5aa4fb64a178114f8
#
_cell.length_a   1.000
_cell.length_b   1.000
_cell.length_c   1.000
_cell.angle_alpha   90.00
_cell.angle_beta   90.00
_cell.angle_gamma   90.00
#
_symmetry.space_group_name_H-M   'P 1'
#
loop_
_entity.id
_entity.type
_entity.pdbx_description
1 polymer ?
#
loop_
_entity_poly.entity_id
_entity_poly.type
_entity_poly.pdbx_seq_one_letter_code
_entity_poly.pdbx_strand_id
1 'polypeptide(L)'
;MGLVIDLFKMKIKVLFGSLRASKTSLLLFLVYFLGMLPAAIGLSMSAVELLQRGVEFLSAYVDTLAAIISGFMALALISTYTGFKVFEYEQGFVLTAPINPRQYLLADLLSDMVVLIFFFNMVPISLMIVAIRLALSITSILVMFFSFLLFVFFVGFLKYSLSIYASIYEGIGLKIVTSAVIVVLLLPAAGLFAPLSIR
;
A
#
# COMPACT_ATOMS: atom_id res chain seq x y z
N MET A 1 8.84 -24.78 -4.92
CA MET A 1 9.17 -23.33 -5.01
C MET A 1 9.10 -22.78 -6.43
N GLY A 2 9.49 -23.51 -7.47
CA GLY A 2 9.45 -23.03 -8.87
C GLY A 2 8.07 -22.54 -9.31
N LEU A 3 7.02 -23.31 -9.06
CA LEU A 3 5.66 -23.00 -9.51
C LEU A 3 5.12 -21.66 -8.95
N VAL A 4 5.39 -21.33 -7.67
CA VAL A 4 4.98 -20.05 -7.06
C VAL A 4 5.64 -18.87 -7.78
N ILE A 5 6.94 -19.02 -8.07
CA ILE A 5 7.70 -17.98 -8.79
C ILE A 5 7.18 -17.81 -10.22
N ASP A 6 6.83 -18.89 -10.89
CA ASP A 6 6.31 -18.83 -12.25
C ASP A 6 4.91 -18.21 -12.29
N LEU A 7 4.04 -18.55 -11.34
CA LEU A 7 2.74 -17.91 -11.16
C LEU A 7 2.88 -16.41 -10.85
N PHE A 8 3.78 -16.05 -9.95
CA PHE A 8 4.08 -14.66 -9.64
C PHE A 8 4.55 -13.89 -10.88
N LYS A 9 5.53 -14.44 -11.62
CA LYS A 9 6.01 -13.82 -12.87
C LYS A 9 4.89 -13.66 -13.89
N MET A 10 4.01 -14.65 -14.02
CA MET A 10 2.85 -14.57 -14.90
C MET A 10 1.93 -13.43 -14.49
N LYS A 11 1.55 -13.31 -13.22
CA LYS A 11 0.70 -12.24 -12.70
C LYS A 11 1.31 -10.85 -12.93
N ILE A 12 2.60 -10.71 -12.68
CA ILE A 12 3.32 -9.46 -12.93
C ILE A 12 3.33 -9.12 -14.44
N LYS A 13 3.55 -10.11 -15.32
CA LYS A 13 3.49 -9.88 -16.78
C LYS A 13 2.09 -9.47 -17.23
N VAL A 14 1.04 -10.06 -16.67
CA VAL A 14 -0.35 -9.70 -16.99
C VAL A 14 -0.64 -8.27 -16.51
N LEU A 15 -0.24 -7.90 -15.30
CA LEU A 15 -0.40 -6.57 -14.77
C LEU A 15 0.25 -5.51 -15.68
N PHE A 16 1.53 -5.68 -16.02
CA PHE A 16 2.24 -4.75 -16.91
C PHE A 16 1.76 -4.86 -18.37
N GLY A 17 1.28 -6.03 -18.80
CA GLY A 17 0.66 -6.23 -20.10
C GLY A 17 -0.63 -5.42 -20.24
N SER A 18 -1.48 -5.43 -19.25
CA SER A 18 -2.71 -4.64 -19.23
C SER A 18 -2.46 -3.13 -19.26
N LEU A 19 -1.43 -2.66 -18.57
CA LEU A 19 -0.99 -1.26 -18.63
C LEU A 19 -0.49 -0.86 -20.03
N ARG A 20 0.20 -1.75 -20.74
CA ARG A 20 0.68 -1.49 -22.10
C ARG A 20 -0.42 -1.60 -23.15
N ALA A 21 -1.42 -2.47 -22.92
CA ALA A 21 -2.51 -2.69 -23.87
C ALA A 21 -3.44 -1.48 -24.01
N SER A 22 -3.56 -0.65 -22.97
CA SER A 22 -4.38 0.55 -22.97
C SER A 22 -3.53 1.81 -22.82
N LYS A 23 -3.50 2.66 -23.84
CA LYS A 23 -2.84 3.98 -23.80
C LYS A 23 -3.34 4.85 -22.63
N THR A 24 -4.65 4.77 -22.36
CA THR A 24 -5.30 5.49 -21.26
C THR A 24 -4.80 4.99 -19.90
N SER A 25 -4.71 3.68 -19.70
CA SER A 25 -4.21 3.10 -18.45
C SER A 25 -2.74 3.44 -18.22
N LEU A 26 -1.93 3.41 -19.26
CA LEU A 26 -0.53 3.82 -19.19
C LEU A 26 -0.39 5.30 -18.85
N LEU A 27 -1.20 6.15 -19.48
CA LEU A 27 -1.20 7.60 -19.21
C LEU A 27 -1.63 7.89 -17.78
N LEU A 28 -2.71 7.27 -17.29
CA LEU A 28 -3.16 7.42 -15.91
C LEU A 28 -2.10 6.96 -14.91
N PHE A 29 -1.42 5.84 -15.19
CA PHE A 29 -0.32 5.36 -14.36
C PHE A 29 0.85 6.36 -14.31
N LEU A 30 1.24 6.91 -15.48
CA LEU A 30 2.29 7.92 -15.56
C LEU A 30 1.90 9.22 -14.84
N VAL A 31 0.66 9.71 -15.01
CA VAL A 31 0.15 10.90 -14.32
C VAL A 31 0.15 10.68 -12.81
N TYR A 32 -0.30 9.50 -12.34
CA TYR A 32 -0.24 9.15 -10.92
C TYR A 32 1.19 9.17 -10.40
N PHE A 33 2.10 8.45 -11.07
CA PHE A 33 3.49 8.34 -10.64
C PHE A 33 4.21 9.70 -10.64
N LEU A 34 4.05 10.48 -11.71
CA LEU A 34 4.63 11.83 -11.82
C LEU A 34 4.01 12.80 -10.81
N GLY A 35 2.71 12.69 -10.53
CA GLY A 35 2.03 13.50 -9.51
C GLY A 35 2.49 13.19 -8.08
N MET A 36 2.88 11.94 -7.81
CA MET A 36 3.40 11.55 -6.49
C MET A 36 4.82 12.08 -6.21
N LEU A 37 5.63 12.35 -7.23
CA LEU A 37 6.99 12.88 -7.06
C LEU A 37 7.01 14.26 -6.39
N PRO A 38 6.24 15.29 -6.87
CA PRO A 38 6.17 16.58 -6.18
C PRO A 38 5.65 16.47 -4.75
N ALA A 39 4.66 15.59 -4.50
CA ALA A 39 4.13 15.35 -3.17
C ALA A 39 5.19 14.72 -2.23
N ALA A 40 5.97 13.75 -2.72
CA ALA A 40 7.07 13.17 -1.96
C ALA A 40 8.18 14.18 -1.65
N ILE A 41 8.52 15.03 -2.62
CA ILE A 41 9.51 16.10 -2.44
C ILE A 41 9.01 17.12 -1.42
N GLY A 42 7.76 17.59 -1.54
CA GLY A 42 7.15 18.55 -0.63
C GLY A 42 7.12 18.03 0.81
N LEU A 43 6.66 16.79 1.01
CA LEU A 43 6.69 16.11 2.30
C LEU A 43 8.09 16.01 2.89
N SER A 44 9.07 15.65 2.07
CA SER A 44 10.45 15.49 2.50
C SER A 44 11.07 16.82 2.93
N MET A 45 10.81 17.88 2.17
CA MET A 45 11.32 19.22 2.50
C MET A 45 10.72 19.74 3.79
N SER A 46 9.41 19.59 3.97
CA SER A 46 8.72 19.94 5.22
C SER A 46 9.26 19.12 6.40
N ALA A 47 9.51 17.82 6.20
CA ALA A 47 10.09 16.96 7.21
C ALA A 47 11.49 17.44 7.64
N VAL A 48 12.37 17.71 6.68
CA VAL A 48 13.74 18.17 6.97
C VAL A 48 13.69 19.50 7.72
N GLU A 49 12.86 20.43 7.28
CA GLU A 49 12.71 21.74 7.93
C GLU A 49 12.19 21.61 9.37
N LEU A 50 11.19 20.76 9.61
CA LEU A 50 10.66 20.50 10.95
C LEU A 50 11.70 19.84 11.85
N LEU A 51 12.44 18.86 11.35
CA LEU A 51 13.48 18.16 12.11
C LEU A 51 14.66 19.09 12.46
N GLN A 52 14.96 20.08 11.61
CA GLN A 52 15.99 21.08 11.90
C GLN A 52 15.55 22.11 12.93
N ARG A 53 14.23 22.35 13.08
CA ARG A 53 13.68 23.30 14.09
C ARG A 53 13.63 22.74 15.50
N GLY A 54 13.74 21.43 15.68
CA GLY A 54 13.83 20.78 16.98
C GLY A 54 12.86 19.59 17.16
N VAL A 55 13.08 18.87 18.25
CA VAL A 55 12.36 17.61 18.55
C VAL A 55 10.85 17.83 18.77
N GLU A 56 10.45 19.04 19.17
CA GLU A 56 9.03 19.38 19.40
C GLU A 56 8.19 19.29 18.11
N PHE A 57 8.81 19.51 16.94
CA PHE A 57 8.14 19.40 15.65
C PHE A 57 8.14 17.98 15.08
N LEU A 58 8.90 17.06 15.68
CA LEU A 58 8.96 15.65 15.25
C LEU A 58 7.59 14.97 15.40
N SER A 59 6.86 15.27 16.49
CA SER A 59 5.52 14.72 16.70
C SER A 59 4.55 15.11 15.58
N ALA A 60 4.54 16.39 15.19
CA ALA A 60 3.68 16.87 14.10
C ALA A 60 4.00 16.19 12.75
N TYR A 61 5.27 15.94 12.49
CA TYR A 61 5.67 15.19 11.29
C TYR A 61 5.24 13.73 11.34
N VAL A 62 5.44 13.04 12.47
CA VAL A 62 5.01 11.66 12.68
C VAL A 62 3.50 11.55 12.55
N ASP A 63 2.74 12.47 13.14
CA ASP A 63 1.28 12.51 13.06
C ASP A 63 0.81 12.69 11.60
N THR A 64 1.49 13.57 10.85
CA THR A 64 1.18 13.78 9.42
C THR A 64 1.45 12.53 8.60
N LEU A 65 2.61 11.88 8.80
CA LEU A 65 2.91 10.62 8.12
C LEU A 65 1.92 9.52 8.49
N ALA A 66 1.60 9.38 9.77
CA ALA A 66 0.63 8.40 10.26
C ALA A 66 -0.74 8.61 9.62
N ALA A 67 -1.19 9.86 9.49
CA ALA A 67 -2.45 10.19 8.84
C ALA A 67 -2.45 9.86 7.34
N ILE A 68 -1.37 10.18 6.62
CA ILE A 68 -1.23 9.84 5.20
C ILE A 68 -1.23 8.33 5.01
N ILE A 69 -0.42 7.61 5.79
CA ILE A 69 -0.32 6.15 5.73
C ILE A 69 -1.66 5.50 6.05
N SER A 70 -2.35 5.94 7.11
CA SER A 70 -3.66 5.40 7.50
C SER A 70 -4.74 5.69 6.45
N GLY A 71 -4.72 6.86 5.82
CA GLY A 71 -5.61 7.18 4.70
C GLY A 71 -5.40 6.24 3.50
N PHE A 72 -4.15 5.99 3.12
CA PHE A 72 -3.84 5.03 2.07
C PHE A 72 -4.21 3.58 2.44
N MET A 73 -4.02 3.19 3.70
CA MET A 73 -4.48 1.88 4.19
C MET A 73 -5.99 1.74 4.07
N ALA A 74 -6.74 2.77 4.47
CA ALA A 74 -8.19 2.77 4.34
C ALA A 74 -8.63 2.62 2.88
N LEU A 75 -8.00 3.35 1.95
CA LEU A 75 -8.26 3.21 0.51
C LEU A 75 -7.93 1.81 0.00
N ALA A 76 -6.80 1.22 0.40
CA ALA A 76 -6.44 -0.14 0.02
C ALA A 76 -7.46 -1.17 0.54
N LEU A 77 -8.03 -0.96 1.73
CA LEU A 77 -9.02 -1.84 2.32
C LEU A 77 -10.42 -1.70 1.70
N ILE A 78 -10.76 -0.55 1.12
CA ILE A 78 -12.04 -0.38 0.42
C ILE A 78 -12.19 -1.42 -0.70
N SER A 79 -11.10 -1.79 -1.36
CA SER A 79 -11.13 -2.81 -2.41
C SER A 79 -11.50 -4.21 -1.90
N THR A 80 -11.43 -4.46 -0.58
CA THR A 80 -11.78 -5.76 0.02
C THR A 80 -13.28 -6.04 0.03
N TYR A 81 -14.13 -5.00 -0.10
CA TYR A 81 -15.59 -5.17 -0.18
C TYR A 81 -16.05 -6.05 -1.34
N THR A 82 -15.24 -6.16 -2.38
CA THR A 82 -15.58 -6.99 -3.55
C THR A 82 -15.25 -8.48 -3.34
N GLY A 83 -14.66 -8.83 -2.20
CA GLY A 83 -14.20 -10.18 -1.91
C GLY A 83 -12.97 -10.58 -2.74
N PHE A 84 -12.56 -11.83 -2.56
CA PHE A 84 -11.49 -12.43 -3.37
C PHE A 84 -12.05 -12.78 -4.75
N LYS A 85 -11.55 -12.13 -5.79
CA LYS A 85 -11.95 -12.40 -7.18
C LYS A 85 -10.79 -13.06 -7.92
N VAL A 86 -11.05 -14.27 -8.40
CA VAL A 86 -10.21 -14.89 -9.43
C VAL A 86 -10.65 -14.30 -10.76
N PHE A 87 -9.76 -13.66 -11.49
CA PHE A 87 -10.08 -13.10 -12.80
C PHE A 87 -10.47 -14.21 -13.78
N GLU A 88 -11.37 -13.92 -14.74
CA GLU A 88 -11.87 -14.91 -15.69
C GLU A 88 -10.75 -15.62 -16.45
N TYR A 89 -9.71 -14.91 -16.84
CA TYR A 89 -8.53 -15.48 -17.51
C TYR A 89 -7.71 -16.42 -16.60
N GLU A 90 -7.79 -16.24 -15.28
CA GLU A 90 -7.13 -17.09 -14.30
C GLU A 90 -7.97 -18.33 -13.96
N GLN A 91 -9.30 -18.21 -14.01
CA GLN A 91 -10.20 -19.32 -13.68
C GLN A 91 -9.92 -20.54 -14.54
N GLY A 92 -9.78 -20.35 -15.85
CA GLY A 92 -9.44 -21.43 -16.77
C GLY A 92 -8.13 -22.13 -16.41
N PHE A 93 -7.12 -21.36 -16.00
CA PHE A 93 -5.81 -21.89 -15.64
C PHE A 93 -5.80 -22.52 -14.24
N VAL A 94 -6.41 -21.87 -13.25
CA VAL A 94 -6.46 -22.37 -11.87
C VAL A 94 -7.29 -23.64 -11.74
N LEU A 95 -8.40 -23.75 -12.51
CA LEU A 95 -9.30 -24.89 -12.46
C LEU A 95 -8.78 -26.10 -13.26
N THR A 96 -7.97 -25.87 -14.30
CA THR A 96 -7.48 -26.94 -15.17
C THR A 96 -6.07 -27.41 -14.84
N ALA A 97 -5.25 -26.58 -14.23
CA ALA A 97 -3.90 -26.94 -13.86
C ALA A 97 -3.84 -27.60 -12.46
N PRO A 98 -2.95 -28.57 -12.23
CA PRO A 98 -2.76 -29.18 -10.91
C PRO A 98 -2.01 -28.22 -9.96
N ILE A 99 -2.61 -27.07 -9.68
CA ILE A 99 -2.04 -26.03 -8.84
C ILE A 99 -2.59 -26.20 -7.43
N ASN A 100 -1.70 -26.26 -6.44
CA ASN A 100 -2.12 -26.23 -5.05
C ASN A 100 -2.69 -24.80 -4.72
N PRO A 101 -3.92 -24.70 -4.18
CA PRO A 101 -4.51 -23.41 -3.81
C PRO A 101 -3.61 -22.53 -2.95
N ARG A 102 -2.83 -23.11 -2.04
CA ARG A 102 -1.88 -22.37 -1.21
C ARG A 102 -0.77 -21.70 -2.02
N GLN A 103 -0.28 -22.37 -3.07
CA GLN A 103 0.75 -21.80 -3.95
C GLN A 103 0.19 -20.66 -4.80
N TYR A 104 -1.04 -20.81 -5.27
CA TYR A 104 -1.73 -19.74 -5.99
C TYR A 104 -1.96 -18.52 -5.09
N LEU A 105 -2.50 -18.72 -3.88
CA LEU A 105 -2.74 -17.66 -2.92
C LEU A 105 -1.44 -16.92 -2.53
N LEU A 106 -0.34 -17.64 -2.38
CA LEU A 106 0.96 -17.03 -2.08
C LEU A 106 1.48 -16.18 -3.25
N ALA A 107 1.36 -16.68 -4.48
CA ALA A 107 1.75 -15.94 -5.66
C ALA A 107 0.90 -14.67 -5.85
N ASP A 108 -0.39 -14.75 -5.53
CA ASP A 108 -1.33 -13.64 -5.57
C ASP A 108 -0.96 -12.57 -4.54
N LEU A 109 -0.75 -12.96 -3.29
CA LEU A 109 -0.29 -12.08 -2.23
C LEU A 109 1.00 -11.35 -2.61
N LEU A 110 1.99 -12.08 -3.16
CA LEU A 110 3.25 -11.47 -3.61
C LEU A 110 3.04 -10.48 -4.75
N SER A 111 2.14 -10.76 -5.69
CA SER A 111 1.82 -9.82 -6.77
C SER A 111 1.12 -8.57 -6.26
N ASP A 112 0.19 -8.70 -5.33
CA ASP A 112 -0.49 -7.59 -4.66
C ASP A 112 0.49 -6.70 -3.88
N MET A 113 1.52 -7.29 -3.25
CA MET A 113 2.57 -6.52 -2.59
C MET A 113 3.34 -5.64 -3.56
N VAL A 114 3.66 -6.14 -4.75
CA VAL A 114 4.32 -5.32 -5.78
C VAL A 114 3.43 -4.15 -6.16
N VAL A 115 2.12 -4.39 -6.34
CA VAL A 115 1.15 -3.32 -6.61
C VAL A 115 1.11 -2.30 -5.47
N LEU A 116 1.06 -2.76 -4.21
CA LEU A 116 1.06 -1.86 -3.05
C LEU A 116 2.34 -1.02 -2.95
N ILE A 117 3.51 -1.59 -3.26
CA ILE A 117 4.78 -0.83 -3.30
C ILE A 117 4.69 0.31 -4.33
N PHE A 118 4.08 0.06 -5.49
CA PHE A 118 3.85 1.11 -6.48
C PHE A 118 2.85 2.18 -5.99
N PHE A 119 1.79 1.78 -5.30
CA PHE A 119 0.84 2.72 -4.71
C PHE A 119 1.45 3.56 -3.58
N PHE A 120 2.28 2.95 -2.76
CA PHE A 120 2.95 3.63 -1.64
C PHE A 120 4.32 4.23 -2.02
N ASN A 121 4.64 4.36 -3.31
CA ASN A 121 5.96 4.80 -3.79
C ASN A 121 6.40 6.17 -3.22
N MET A 122 5.44 7.04 -2.88
CA MET A 122 5.71 8.32 -2.25
C MET A 122 6.47 8.18 -0.93
N VAL A 123 6.16 7.15 -0.14
CA VAL A 123 6.79 6.94 1.17
C VAL A 123 8.29 6.63 1.05
N PRO A 124 8.74 5.59 0.30
CA PRO A 124 10.17 5.32 0.18
C PRO A 124 10.94 6.45 -0.50
N ILE A 125 10.34 7.15 -1.46
CA ILE A 125 10.97 8.31 -2.09
C ILE A 125 11.18 9.43 -1.07
N SER A 126 10.15 9.74 -0.28
CA SER A 126 10.24 10.73 0.80
C SER A 126 11.30 10.36 1.83
N LEU A 127 11.31 9.11 2.30
CA LEU A 127 12.30 8.61 3.24
C LEU A 127 13.74 8.72 2.71
N MET A 128 13.96 8.40 1.44
CA MET A 128 15.27 8.53 0.78
C MET A 128 15.74 9.99 0.73
N ILE A 129 14.85 10.93 0.38
CA ILE A 129 15.21 12.36 0.33
C ILE A 129 15.58 12.86 1.73
N VAL A 130 14.79 12.52 2.74
CA VAL A 130 15.06 12.86 4.15
C VAL A 130 16.39 12.28 4.59
N ALA A 131 16.65 11.00 4.29
CA ALA A 131 17.89 10.32 4.65
C ALA A 131 19.14 11.00 4.05
N ILE A 132 19.06 11.38 2.76
CA ILE A 132 20.15 12.08 2.07
C ILE A 132 20.36 13.48 2.67
N ARG A 133 19.28 14.23 2.90
CA ARG A 133 19.34 15.60 3.43
C ARG A 133 19.87 15.69 4.86
N LEU A 134 19.54 14.70 5.68
CA LEU A 134 20.01 14.63 7.07
C LEU A 134 21.33 13.84 7.22
N ALA A 135 21.93 13.40 6.11
CA ALA A 135 23.16 12.60 6.10
C ALA A 135 23.08 11.39 7.07
N LEU A 136 21.94 10.68 7.04
CA LEU A 136 21.71 9.54 7.93
C LEU A 136 22.68 8.40 7.64
N SER A 137 23.01 7.62 8.68
CA SER A 137 23.84 6.44 8.53
C SER A 137 23.17 5.39 7.62
N ILE A 138 23.97 4.58 6.93
CA ILE A 138 23.48 3.49 6.09
C ILE A 138 22.58 2.54 6.89
N THR A 139 22.91 2.28 8.14
CA THR A 139 22.10 1.45 9.04
C THR A 139 20.70 2.03 9.23
N SER A 140 20.59 3.35 9.47
CA SER A 140 19.30 4.02 9.62
C SER A 140 18.47 3.93 8.33
N ILE A 141 19.10 4.11 7.18
CA ILE A 141 18.42 3.97 5.86
C ILE A 141 17.89 2.56 5.67
N LEU A 142 18.69 1.53 5.98
CA LEU A 142 18.27 0.13 5.88
C LEU A 142 17.10 -0.17 6.82
N VAL A 143 17.15 0.31 8.07
CA VAL A 143 16.04 0.12 9.03
C VAL A 143 14.77 0.79 8.52
N MET A 144 14.84 2.03 8.02
CA MET A 144 13.68 2.73 7.46
C MET A 144 13.07 1.97 6.27
N PHE A 145 13.91 1.51 5.34
CA PHE A 145 13.47 0.75 4.18
C PHE A 145 12.85 -0.60 4.57
N PHE A 146 13.46 -1.31 5.51
CA PHE A 146 12.95 -2.58 6.01
C PHE A 146 11.62 -2.40 6.74
N SER A 147 11.48 -1.33 7.54
CA SER A 147 10.21 -0.99 8.20
C SER A 147 9.10 -0.69 7.20
N PHE A 148 9.43 0.01 6.10
CA PHE A 148 8.49 0.24 5.01
C PHE A 148 8.05 -1.08 4.34
N LEU A 149 8.98 -1.99 4.07
CA LEU A 149 8.63 -3.30 3.50
C LEU A 149 7.74 -4.12 4.44
N LEU A 150 8.04 -4.12 5.75
CA LEU A 150 7.21 -4.78 6.76
C LEU A 150 5.80 -4.17 6.81
N PHE A 151 5.71 -2.85 6.70
CA PHE A 151 4.43 -2.15 6.62
C PHE A 151 3.61 -2.58 5.41
N VAL A 152 4.21 -2.58 4.21
CA VAL A 152 3.53 -3.04 2.97
C VAL A 152 3.09 -4.50 3.10
N PHE A 153 3.94 -5.35 3.69
CA PHE A 153 3.61 -6.75 3.96
C PHE A 153 2.38 -6.86 4.87
N PHE A 154 2.36 -6.10 5.96
CA PHE A 154 1.24 -6.09 6.90
C PHE A 154 -0.07 -5.64 6.23
N VAL A 155 -0.04 -4.56 5.46
CA VAL A 155 -1.21 -4.06 4.72
C VAL A 155 -1.70 -5.10 3.71
N GLY A 156 -0.78 -5.69 2.94
CA GLY A 156 -1.12 -6.74 1.98
C GLY A 156 -1.75 -7.95 2.64
N PHE A 157 -1.18 -8.42 3.75
CA PHE A 157 -1.72 -9.54 4.52
C PHE A 157 -3.10 -9.23 5.10
N LEU A 158 -3.28 -8.04 5.66
CA LEU A 158 -4.56 -7.60 6.21
C LEU A 158 -5.64 -7.52 5.12
N LYS A 159 -5.34 -6.87 4.00
CA LYS A 159 -6.21 -6.81 2.82
C LYS A 159 -6.63 -8.20 2.37
N TYR A 160 -5.67 -9.10 2.27
CA TYR A 160 -5.88 -10.45 1.78
C TYR A 160 -6.75 -11.27 2.73
N SER A 161 -6.46 -11.21 4.04
CA SER A 161 -7.24 -11.88 5.08
C SER A 161 -8.69 -11.41 5.08
N LEU A 162 -8.92 -10.10 4.99
CA LEU A 162 -10.26 -9.53 4.91
C LEU A 162 -10.98 -9.94 3.62
N SER A 163 -10.28 -9.98 2.49
CA SER A 163 -10.85 -10.39 1.21
C SER A 163 -11.29 -11.86 1.21
N ILE A 164 -10.49 -12.77 1.78
CA ILE A 164 -10.85 -14.18 1.94
C ILE A 164 -12.06 -14.30 2.89
N TYR A 165 -12.04 -13.59 4.01
CA TYR A 165 -13.15 -13.59 4.95
C TYR A 165 -14.44 -13.10 4.31
N ALA A 166 -14.34 -12.03 3.48
CA ALA A 166 -15.46 -11.50 2.71
C ALA A 166 -16.05 -12.51 1.70
N SER A 167 -15.22 -13.39 1.16
CA SER A 167 -15.67 -14.42 0.20
C SER A 167 -16.37 -15.58 0.88
N ILE A 168 -16.09 -15.83 2.16
CA ILE A 168 -16.67 -16.95 2.92
C ILE A 168 -17.98 -16.52 3.61
N TYR A 169 -18.00 -15.31 4.12
CA TYR A 169 -19.11 -14.78 4.92
C TYR A 169 -19.81 -13.64 4.17
N GLU A 170 -20.80 -13.99 3.34
CA GLU A 170 -21.68 -13.01 2.71
C GLU A 170 -22.69 -12.49 3.77
N GLY A 171 -22.42 -11.37 4.40
CA GLY A 171 -23.33 -10.83 5.39
C GLY A 171 -23.10 -9.38 5.81
N ILE A 172 -24.12 -8.79 6.45
CA ILE A 172 -24.10 -7.43 6.99
C ILE A 172 -22.96 -7.28 8.01
N GLY A 173 -22.67 -8.32 8.80
CA GLY A 173 -21.63 -8.30 9.83
C GLY A 173 -20.24 -7.99 9.27
N LEU A 174 -19.88 -8.54 8.09
CA LEU A 174 -18.62 -8.24 7.45
C LEU A 174 -18.51 -6.77 7.04
N LYS A 175 -19.57 -6.22 6.45
CA LYS A 175 -19.61 -4.81 6.02
C LYS A 175 -19.42 -3.89 7.22
N ILE A 176 -20.03 -4.23 8.36
CA ILE A 176 -19.88 -3.48 9.62
C ILE A 176 -18.44 -3.54 10.11
N VAL A 177 -17.82 -4.74 10.16
CA VAL A 177 -16.44 -4.90 10.65
C VAL A 177 -15.47 -4.16 9.74
N THR A 178 -15.58 -4.32 8.42
CA THR A 178 -14.68 -3.62 7.46
C THR A 178 -14.88 -2.11 7.51
N SER A 179 -16.13 -1.64 7.63
CA SER A 179 -16.42 -0.21 7.80
C SER A 179 -15.83 0.34 9.11
N ALA A 180 -15.95 -0.40 10.20
CA ALA A 180 -15.36 -0.01 11.48
C ALA A 180 -13.83 0.09 11.40
N VAL A 181 -13.16 -0.89 10.77
CA VAL A 181 -11.71 -0.85 10.54
C VAL A 181 -11.32 0.36 9.70
N ILE A 182 -12.04 0.66 8.62
CA ILE A 182 -11.77 1.82 7.77
C ILE A 182 -11.95 3.12 8.56
N VAL A 183 -13.01 3.23 9.36
CA VAL A 183 -13.26 4.42 10.20
C VAL A 183 -12.12 4.59 11.20
N VAL A 184 -11.70 3.54 11.90
CA VAL A 184 -10.57 3.59 12.86
C VAL A 184 -9.28 4.03 12.16
N LEU A 185 -9.01 3.54 10.95
CA LEU A 185 -7.84 3.95 10.17
C LEU A 185 -7.91 5.40 9.68
N LEU A 186 -9.10 5.95 9.51
CA LEU A 186 -9.29 7.36 9.10
C LEU A 186 -9.22 8.34 10.28
N LEU A 187 -9.33 7.89 11.52
CA LEU A 187 -9.25 8.77 12.70
C LEU A 187 -7.98 9.63 12.76
N PRO A 188 -6.76 9.10 12.51
CA PRO A 188 -5.56 9.93 12.47
C PRO A 188 -5.61 11.00 11.39
N ALA A 189 -6.18 10.69 10.22
CA ALA A 189 -6.37 11.66 9.14
C ALA A 189 -7.38 12.74 9.53
N ALA A 190 -8.49 12.37 10.20
CA ALA A 190 -9.47 13.34 10.70
C ALA A 190 -8.88 14.29 11.76
N GLY A 191 -7.93 13.80 12.57
CA GLY A 191 -7.21 14.60 13.56
C GLY A 191 -6.40 15.76 12.96
N LEU A 192 -5.95 15.64 11.70
CA LEU A 192 -5.25 16.72 10.99
C LEU A 192 -6.18 17.87 10.61
N PHE A 193 -7.48 17.58 10.42
CA PHE A 193 -8.49 18.58 10.04
C PHE A 193 -9.25 19.12 11.23
N ALA A 194 -9.05 18.54 12.43
CA ALA A 194 -9.64 19.09 13.64
C ALA A 194 -8.99 20.45 13.96
N PRO A 195 -9.78 21.52 14.20
CA PRO A 195 -9.20 22.80 14.53
C PRO A 195 -8.36 22.68 15.80
N LEU A 196 -7.18 23.29 15.80
CA LEU A 196 -6.20 23.36 16.91
C LEU A 196 -6.74 24.00 18.20
N SER A 197 -8.04 24.24 18.29
CA SER A 197 -8.74 24.87 19.42
C SER A 197 -8.96 23.98 20.64
N ILE A 198 -8.41 22.74 20.63
CA ILE A 198 -8.56 21.81 21.76
C ILE A 198 -7.17 21.37 22.28
N ARG A 199 -6.18 22.26 22.22
CA ARG A 199 -4.93 22.05 22.95
C ARG A 199 -4.66 23.14 23.96
#